data_c39cd5a9bb75118f685ec74bee334932
#
_entry.id   c39cd5a9bb75118f685ec74bee334932
#
_cell.length_a   1.000
_cell.length_b   1.000
_cell.length_c   1.000
_cell.angle_alpha   90.00
_cell.angle_beta   90.00
_cell.angle_gamma   90.00
#
_symmetry.space_group_name_H-M   'P 1'
#
loop_
_entity.id
_entity.type
_entity.pdbx_description
1 polymer ?
#
loop_
_entity_poly.entity_id
_entity_poly.type
_entity_poly.pdbx_seq_one_letter_code
_entity_poly.pdbx_strand_id
1 'polypeptide(L)'
;MAKQYIKIRGANEHNLKDISVDIPRNELVVLTGLSGSGKSSLAFDTIYAEGQRRYMESLSSYARQFLGQMEKPDVESIEGLSPAISIDQKSTNRNPRSTVGTVTEIYDYMRLLYARIGIPHCPKCGKEIHKQTIDQMVDQIMSMPERTKIQLLAPVVRGRKGEHVKVLDQARKSGYVRVRIDGNLYELSEEIRLEKNIKHNIEIVVDRLIVKEGIEKRLTDSIETVMALSGGLMMVDVLSLIHI
;
A
#
# COMPACT_ATOMS: atom_id res chain seq x y z
N MET A 1 -13.64 0.01 -54.16
CA MET A 1 -12.29 -0.38 -53.82
C MET A 1 -11.95 0.19 -52.45
N ALA A 2 -11.38 -0.59 -51.51
CA ALA A 2 -10.95 -0.06 -50.22
C ALA A 2 -9.79 0.93 -50.44
N LYS A 3 -9.84 2.10 -49.78
CA LYS A 3 -8.74 3.08 -49.85
C LYS A 3 -7.46 2.46 -49.28
N GLN A 4 -6.36 2.49 -50.01
CA GLN A 4 -5.08 1.88 -49.62
C GLN A 4 -4.27 2.75 -48.68
N TYR A 5 -4.59 4.05 -48.60
CA TYR A 5 -3.86 5.04 -47.81
C TYR A 5 -4.80 5.85 -46.92
N ILE A 6 -4.28 6.25 -45.75
CA ILE A 6 -4.79 7.37 -44.99
C ILE A 6 -4.12 8.61 -45.56
N LYS A 7 -4.88 9.51 -46.16
CA LYS A 7 -4.35 10.73 -46.76
C LYS A 7 -4.64 11.92 -45.88
N ILE A 8 -3.61 12.58 -45.43
CA ILE A 8 -3.66 13.76 -44.55
C ILE A 8 -3.21 14.95 -45.37
N ARG A 9 -3.93 16.07 -45.28
CA ARG A 9 -3.64 17.33 -45.96
C ARG A 9 -3.79 18.48 -45.00
N GLY A 10 -2.78 19.36 -44.97
CA GLY A 10 -2.83 20.58 -44.20
C GLY A 10 -2.93 20.39 -42.70
N ALA A 11 -2.16 19.49 -42.09
CA ALA A 11 -2.17 19.30 -40.65
C ALA A 11 -1.32 20.37 -39.95
N ASN A 12 -1.98 21.16 -39.05
CA ASN A 12 -1.38 22.27 -38.33
C ASN A 12 -1.51 22.14 -36.79
N GLU A 13 -1.88 20.97 -36.29
CA GLU A 13 -2.08 20.75 -34.85
C GLU A 13 -0.78 20.97 -34.07
N HIS A 14 -0.83 21.77 -33.01
CA HIS A 14 0.31 22.15 -32.16
C HIS A 14 1.51 22.72 -32.94
N ASN A 15 2.58 21.94 -33.09
CA ASN A 15 3.81 22.36 -33.75
C ASN A 15 3.94 21.85 -35.21
N LEU A 16 2.91 21.21 -35.74
CA LEU A 16 2.84 20.84 -37.15
C LEU A 16 2.71 22.09 -38.02
N LYS A 17 3.32 22.06 -39.20
CA LYS A 17 3.37 23.19 -40.12
C LYS A 17 2.88 22.74 -41.49
N ASP A 18 1.55 22.76 -41.68
CA ASP A 18 0.89 22.42 -42.95
C ASP A 18 1.38 21.09 -43.55
N ILE A 19 1.39 20.05 -42.71
CA ILE A 19 1.92 18.74 -43.11
C ILE A 19 0.89 17.98 -43.94
N SER A 20 1.38 17.50 -45.14
CA SER A 20 0.62 16.59 -45.99
C SER A 20 1.38 15.27 -46.14
N VAL A 21 0.73 14.14 -45.81
CA VAL A 21 1.34 12.81 -45.84
C VAL A 21 0.33 11.72 -46.18
N ASP A 22 0.76 10.71 -46.92
CA ASP A 22 0.02 9.51 -47.23
C ASP A 22 0.57 8.32 -46.44
N ILE A 23 -0.23 7.75 -45.55
CA ILE A 23 0.17 6.64 -44.68
C ILE A 23 -0.48 5.36 -45.21
N PRO A 24 0.30 4.30 -45.50
CA PRO A 24 -0.28 3.04 -46.00
C PRO A 24 -1.15 2.40 -44.93
N ARG A 25 -2.24 1.74 -45.39
CA ARG A 25 -3.15 0.98 -44.53
C ARG A 25 -2.75 -0.49 -44.49
N ASN A 26 -3.11 -1.17 -43.39
CA ASN A 26 -2.87 -2.59 -43.18
C ASN A 26 -1.37 -2.95 -43.12
N GLU A 27 -0.53 -2.01 -42.77
CA GLU A 27 0.91 -2.17 -42.58
C GLU A 27 1.35 -1.61 -41.22
N LEU A 28 2.49 -2.07 -40.73
CA LEU A 28 3.14 -1.49 -39.55
C LEU A 28 3.88 -0.21 -39.97
N VAL A 29 3.40 0.93 -39.51
CA VAL A 29 4.03 2.23 -39.78
C VAL A 29 4.68 2.76 -38.53
N VAL A 30 5.93 3.21 -38.63
CA VAL A 30 6.71 3.77 -37.52
C VAL A 30 6.99 5.25 -37.78
N LEU A 31 6.53 6.12 -36.88
CA LEU A 31 6.85 7.55 -36.91
C LEU A 31 8.14 7.80 -36.09
N THR A 32 9.18 8.27 -36.76
CA THR A 32 10.50 8.56 -36.13
C THR A 32 10.85 10.05 -36.22
N GLY A 33 11.72 10.51 -35.34
CA GLY A 33 12.19 11.88 -35.33
C GLY A 33 12.61 12.34 -33.93
N LEU A 34 13.15 13.55 -33.84
CA LEU A 34 13.61 14.17 -32.59
C LEU A 34 12.42 14.43 -31.64
N SER A 35 12.72 14.58 -30.35
CA SER A 35 11.71 15.02 -29.38
C SER A 35 11.18 16.39 -29.78
N GLY A 36 9.86 16.59 -29.67
CA GLY A 36 9.21 17.84 -30.09
C GLY A 36 9.01 18.01 -31.61
N SER A 37 9.33 17.02 -32.45
CA SER A 37 9.15 17.10 -33.91
C SER A 37 7.70 16.91 -34.41
N GLY A 38 6.71 16.79 -33.51
CA GLY A 38 5.29 16.67 -33.90
C GLY A 38 4.79 15.23 -34.13
N LYS A 39 5.58 14.19 -33.82
CA LYS A 39 5.14 12.79 -34.01
C LYS A 39 3.86 12.47 -33.25
N SER A 40 3.81 12.86 -31.97
CA SER A 40 2.61 12.66 -31.13
C SER A 40 1.45 13.52 -31.61
N SER A 41 1.70 14.77 -32.00
CA SER A 41 0.68 15.67 -32.55
C SER A 41 0.04 15.10 -33.83
N LEU A 42 0.86 14.51 -34.71
CA LEU A 42 0.33 13.85 -35.91
C LEU A 42 -0.47 12.58 -35.57
N ALA A 43 0.08 11.70 -34.72
CA ALA A 43 -0.52 10.40 -34.42
C ALA A 43 -1.77 10.52 -33.54
N PHE A 44 -1.68 11.24 -32.42
CA PHE A 44 -2.75 11.30 -31.41
C PHE A 44 -3.66 12.50 -31.62
N ASP A 45 -3.11 13.69 -31.75
CA ASP A 45 -3.90 14.92 -31.75
C ASP A 45 -4.53 15.19 -33.13
N THR A 46 -4.01 14.57 -34.22
CA THR A 46 -4.57 14.71 -35.58
C THR A 46 -5.30 13.43 -36.02
N ILE A 47 -4.57 12.32 -36.23
CA ILE A 47 -5.14 11.10 -36.84
C ILE A 47 -6.15 10.44 -35.91
N TYR A 48 -5.72 10.15 -34.67
CA TYR A 48 -6.62 9.48 -33.70
C TYR A 48 -7.78 10.38 -33.31
N ALA A 49 -7.54 11.65 -33.02
CA ALA A 49 -8.58 12.60 -32.63
C ALA A 49 -9.67 12.73 -33.70
N GLU A 50 -9.30 12.87 -34.98
CA GLU A 50 -10.27 12.93 -36.08
C GLU A 50 -11.00 11.60 -36.28
N GLY A 51 -10.32 10.48 -36.16
CA GLY A 51 -10.94 9.15 -36.24
C GLY A 51 -11.96 8.94 -35.13
N GLN A 52 -11.62 9.31 -33.89
CA GLN A 52 -12.49 9.24 -32.73
C GLN A 52 -13.70 10.20 -32.88
N ARG A 53 -13.46 11.44 -33.34
CA ARG A 53 -14.52 12.42 -33.57
C ARG A 53 -15.55 11.90 -34.54
N ARG A 54 -15.14 11.37 -35.72
CA ARG A 54 -16.05 10.78 -36.72
C ARG A 54 -16.79 9.57 -36.18
N TYR A 55 -16.15 8.72 -35.39
CA TYR A 55 -16.80 7.60 -34.72
C TYR A 55 -17.90 8.10 -33.77
N MET A 56 -17.59 9.11 -32.94
CA MET A 56 -18.54 9.72 -32.02
C MET A 56 -19.74 10.36 -32.75
N GLU A 57 -19.50 11.01 -33.89
CA GLU A 57 -20.58 11.58 -34.70
C GLU A 57 -21.53 10.52 -35.25
N SER A 58 -21.07 9.30 -35.48
CA SER A 58 -21.90 8.18 -35.94
C SER A 58 -22.82 7.59 -34.85
N LEU A 59 -22.57 7.93 -33.57
CA LEU A 59 -23.36 7.45 -32.44
C LEU A 59 -24.67 8.24 -32.27
N SER A 60 -25.62 7.67 -31.53
CA SER A 60 -26.88 8.33 -31.18
C SER A 60 -26.66 9.61 -30.39
N SER A 61 -27.59 10.57 -30.46
CA SER A 61 -27.53 11.83 -29.71
C SER A 61 -27.44 11.60 -28.22
N TYR A 62 -28.08 10.55 -27.71
CA TYR A 62 -28.01 10.16 -26.31
C TYR A 62 -26.59 9.74 -25.90
N ALA A 63 -25.94 8.86 -26.69
CA ALA A 63 -24.57 8.42 -26.40
C ALA A 63 -23.56 9.57 -26.45
N ARG A 64 -23.73 10.53 -27.36
CA ARG A 64 -22.86 11.72 -27.46
C ARG A 64 -22.89 12.62 -26.23
N GLN A 65 -24.03 12.70 -25.53
CA GLN A 65 -24.13 13.51 -24.29
C GLN A 65 -23.23 12.99 -23.16
N PHE A 66 -23.01 11.68 -23.09
CA PHE A 66 -22.15 11.07 -22.05
C PHE A 66 -20.66 11.09 -22.38
N LEU A 67 -20.32 11.09 -23.67
CA LEU A 67 -18.94 10.94 -24.13
C LEU A 67 -18.23 12.29 -24.36
N GLY A 68 -18.98 13.40 -24.30
CA GLY A 68 -18.45 14.74 -24.53
C GLY A 68 -18.27 15.05 -26.03
N GLN A 69 -18.17 16.35 -26.35
CA GLN A 69 -17.79 16.79 -27.70
C GLN A 69 -16.28 16.83 -27.81
N MET A 70 -15.74 16.22 -28.86
CA MET A 70 -14.32 16.38 -29.22
C MET A 70 -14.18 17.53 -30.22
N GLU A 71 -13.21 18.39 -30.00
CA GLU A 71 -12.88 19.46 -30.94
C GLU A 71 -12.33 18.85 -32.24
N LYS A 72 -12.63 19.53 -33.36
CA LYS A 72 -12.07 19.14 -34.65
C LYS A 72 -10.59 19.53 -34.69
N PRO A 73 -9.68 18.59 -34.97
CA PRO A 73 -8.27 18.95 -35.07
C PRO A 73 -8.04 19.91 -36.24
N ASP A 74 -6.99 20.72 -36.10
CA ASP A 74 -6.60 21.70 -37.12
C ASP A 74 -5.91 20.98 -38.30
N VAL A 75 -6.75 20.53 -39.22
CA VAL A 75 -6.36 19.81 -40.43
C VAL A 75 -7.35 20.13 -41.57
N GLU A 76 -6.84 20.34 -42.76
CA GLU A 76 -7.65 20.62 -43.92
C GLU A 76 -8.53 19.41 -44.27
N SER A 77 -7.94 18.26 -44.45
CA SER A 77 -8.68 17.02 -44.73
C SER A 77 -7.92 15.77 -44.33
N ILE A 78 -8.68 14.73 -43.87
CA ILE A 78 -8.17 13.37 -43.66
C ILE A 78 -9.15 12.40 -44.34
N GLU A 79 -8.59 11.57 -45.23
CA GLU A 79 -9.33 10.52 -45.90
C GLU A 79 -8.80 9.14 -45.52
N GLY A 80 -9.65 8.11 -45.64
CA GLY A 80 -9.26 6.72 -45.43
C GLY A 80 -9.14 6.27 -43.99
N LEU A 81 -9.58 7.09 -43.00
CA LEU A 81 -9.59 6.70 -41.58
C LEU A 81 -10.50 5.50 -41.34
N SER A 82 -10.11 4.64 -40.45
CA SER A 82 -10.93 3.59 -39.80
C SER A 82 -11.15 3.92 -38.33
N PRO A 83 -12.08 3.30 -37.63
CA PRO A 83 -12.14 3.35 -36.18
C PRO A 83 -10.76 2.96 -35.61
N ALA A 84 -10.26 3.77 -34.70
CA ALA A 84 -8.91 3.62 -34.15
C ALA A 84 -8.94 3.45 -32.63
N ILE A 85 -7.96 2.73 -32.12
CA ILE A 85 -7.67 2.62 -30.68
C ILE A 85 -6.33 3.29 -30.44
N SER A 86 -6.26 4.16 -29.44
CA SER A 86 -5.03 4.76 -28.98
C SER A 86 -4.54 4.05 -27.71
N ILE A 87 -3.26 3.71 -27.70
CA ILE A 87 -2.59 3.22 -26.51
C ILE A 87 -1.50 4.26 -26.19
N ASP A 88 -1.80 5.07 -25.20
CA ASP A 88 -0.96 6.19 -24.83
C ASP A 88 0.12 5.79 -23.82
N GLN A 89 1.29 6.39 -23.92
CA GLN A 89 2.28 6.29 -22.87
C GLN A 89 1.78 7.09 -21.68
N LYS A 90 1.53 6.41 -20.56
CA LYS A 90 1.01 7.01 -19.34
C LYS A 90 2.01 8.05 -18.81
N SER A 91 1.84 9.31 -19.21
CA SER A 91 2.54 10.43 -18.60
C SER A 91 1.84 10.78 -17.30
N THR A 92 2.48 10.71 -16.17
CA THR A 92 2.02 11.14 -14.85
C THR A 92 0.63 10.64 -14.42
N ASN A 93 0.64 9.70 -13.51
CA ASN A 93 -0.57 9.28 -12.82
C ASN A 93 -1.06 10.44 -11.91
N ARG A 94 -2.25 10.95 -12.12
CA ARG A 94 -2.88 11.98 -11.25
C ARG A 94 -3.09 11.49 -9.81
N ASN A 95 -3.03 10.18 -9.59
CA ASN A 95 -3.11 9.59 -8.26
C ASN A 95 -1.70 9.14 -7.81
N PRO A 96 -1.07 9.84 -6.85
CA PRO A 96 0.29 9.52 -6.39
C PRO A 96 0.39 8.13 -5.72
N ARG A 97 -0.73 7.49 -5.38
CA ARG A 97 -0.78 6.13 -4.81
C ARG A 97 -0.92 5.03 -5.87
N SER A 98 -1.09 5.40 -7.14
CA SER A 98 -1.27 4.44 -8.22
C SER A 98 0.09 4.13 -8.86
N THR A 99 0.65 3.01 -8.53
CA THR A 99 1.85 2.45 -9.19
C THR A 99 1.46 1.47 -10.29
N VAL A 100 2.40 1.12 -11.17
CA VAL A 100 2.18 0.09 -12.19
C VAL A 100 1.68 -1.21 -11.55
N GLY A 101 2.28 -1.62 -10.45
CA GLY A 101 1.90 -2.84 -9.74
C GLY A 101 0.44 -2.86 -9.26
N THR A 102 -0.11 -1.71 -8.85
CA THR A 102 -1.51 -1.62 -8.41
C THR A 102 -2.49 -1.53 -9.57
N VAL A 103 -2.11 -0.86 -10.66
CA VAL A 103 -2.98 -0.71 -11.85
C VAL A 103 -3.09 -2.01 -12.65
N THR A 104 -2.03 -2.81 -12.66
CA THR A 104 -1.99 -4.11 -13.35
C THR A 104 -2.39 -5.28 -12.47
N GLU A 105 -2.79 -5.03 -11.21
CA GLU A 105 -3.11 -6.05 -10.20
C GLU A 105 -1.93 -6.97 -9.81
N ILE A 106 -0.75 -6.76 -10.38
CA ILE A 106 0.46 -7.56 -10.06
C ILE A 106 0.76 -7.51 -8.56
N TYR A 107 0.51 -6.37 -7.92
CA TYR A 107 0.75 -6.21 -6.49
C TYR A 107 -0.12 -7.14 -5.63
N ASP A 108 -1.36 -7.41 -6.04
CA ASP A 108 -2.26 -8.30 -5.30
C ASP A 108 -1.79 -9.78 -5.39
N TYR A 109 -1.33 -10.20 -6.56
CA TYR A 109 -0.71 -11.51 -6.73
C TYR A 109 0.60 -11.62 -5.93
N MET A 110 1.45 -10.59 -5.94
CA MET A 110 2.67 -10.57 -5.12
C MET A 110 2.36 -10.65 -3.63
N ARG A 111 1.38 -9.90 -3.15
CA ARG A 111 0.95 -9.98 -1.73
C ARG A 111 0.52 -11.39 -1.35
N LEU A 112 -0.27 -12.05 -2.20
CA LEU A 112 -0.70 -13.42 -1.96
C LEU A 112 0.49 -14.39 -1.97
N LEU A 113 1.40 -14.25 -2.92
CA LEU A 113 2.60 -15.07 -3.03
C LEU A 113 3.45 -14.95 -1.75
N TYR A 114 3.83 -13.72 -1.38
CA TYR A 114 4.63 -13.49 -0.18
C TYR A 114 3.92 -13.90 1.12
N ALA A 115 2.59 -13.76 1.19
CA ALA A 115 1.83 -14.23 2.34
C ALA A 115 1.83 -15.76 2.50
N ARG A 116 1.97 -16.51 1.39
CA ARG A 116 1.93 -17.99 1.39
C ARG A 116 3.30 -18.63 1.54
N ILE A 117 4.32 -18.10 0.89
CA ILE A 117 5.66 -18.72 0.83
C ILE A 117 6.78 -17.78 1.31
N GLY A 118 6.47 -16.51 1.59
CA GLY A 118 7.48 -15.55 2.03
C GLY A 118 7.96 -15.86 3.44
N ILE A 119 9.27 -15.75 3.63
CA ILE A 119 9.92 -15.84 4.93
C ILE A 119 10.13 -14.41 5.45
N PRO A 120 9.41 -13.97 6.50
CA PRO A 120 9.54 -12.62 7.00
C PRO A 120 10.86 -12.41 7.73
N HIS A 121 11.51 -11.29 7.48
CA HIS A 121 12.73 -10.90 8.15
C HIS A 121 12.56 -9.54 8.85
N CYS A 122 13.24 -9.35 9.97
CA CYS A 122 13.23 -8.08 10.66
C CYS A 122 13.90 -6.97 9.82
N PRO A 123 13.22 -5.85 9.52
CA PRO A 123 13.79 -4.79 8.68
C PRO A 123 14.97 -4.04 9.33
N LYS A 124 15.17 -4.18 10.64
CA LYS A 124 16.27 -3.54 11.36
C LYS A 124 17.52 -4.42 11.47
N CYS A 125 17.36 -5.70 11.80
CA CYS A 125 18.48 -6.60 12.08
C CYS A 125 18.59 -7.77 11.10
N GLY A 126 17.69 -7.91 10.13
CA GLY A 126 17.69 -8.99 9.13
C GLY A 126 17.36 -10.39 9.66
N LYS A 127 17.14 -10.55 10.96
CA LYS A 127 16.79 -11.87 11.54
C LYS A 127 15.46 -12.37 10.99
N GLU A 128 15.39 -13.64 10.71
CA GLU A 128 14.18 -14.33 10.32
C GLU A 128 13.15 -14.35 11.46
N ILE A 129 11.88 -14.13 11.11
CA ILE A 129 10.78 -14.07 12.07
C ILE A 129 9.94 -15.32 11.91
N HIS A 130 9.91 -16.18 12.93
CA HIS A 130 9.08 -17.37 12.99
C HIS A 130 7.98 -17.22 14.04
N LYS A 131 6.85 -17.89 13.80
CA LYS A 131 5.84 -18.07 14.84
C LYS A 131 6.41 -19.04 15.88
N GLN A 132 6.56 -18.56 17.10
CA GLN A 132 7.05 -19.38 18.21
C GLN A 132 5.89 -20.10 18.92
N THR A 133 6.14 -21.30 19.39
CA THR A 133 5.27 -22.00 20.34
C THR A 133 5.51 -21.49 21.77
N ILE A 134 4.56 -21.75 22.68
CA ILE A 134 4.69 -21.35 24.08
C ILE A 134 5.95 -22.01 24.69
N ASP A 135 6.18 -23.28 24.39
CA ASP A 135 7.38 -23.99 24.90
C ASP A 135 8.68 -23.32 24.43
N GLN A 136 8.76 -22.92 23.14
CA GLN A 136 9.93 -22.20 22.64
C GLN A 136 10.13 -20.84 23.30
N MET A 137 9.04 -20.15 23.65
CA MET A 137 9.10 -18.88 24.39
C MET A 137 9.59 -19.10 25.82
N VAL A 138 9.12 -20.17 26.48
CA VAL A 138 9.60 -20.59 27.83
C VAL A 138 11.08 -20.91 27.77
N ASP A 139 11.52 -21.76 26.86
CA ASP A 139 12.93 -22.15 26.71
C ASP A 139 13.83 -20.94 26.46
N GLN A 140 13.39 -20.01 25.61
CA GLN A 140 14.13 -18.78 25.31
C GLN A 140 14.27 -17.88 26.55
N ILE A 141 13.22 -17.75 27.35
CA ILE A 141 13.25 -16.96 28.59
C ILE A 141 14.14 -17.67 29.64
N MET A 142 13.99 -18.98 29.76
CA MET A 142 14.81 -19.77 30.70
C MET A 142 16.29 -19.84 30.32
N SER A 143 16.64 -19.59 29.05
CA SER A 143 18.04 -19.46 28.62
C SER A 143 18.70 -18.15 29.01
N MET A 144 17.95 -17.18 29.54
CA MET A 144 18.51 -15.93 30.05
C MET A 144 19.33 -16.17 31.34
N PRO A 145 20.29 -15.27 31.66
CA PRO A 145 21.06 -15.41 32.88
C PRO A 145 20.18 -15.54 34.15
N GLU A 146 20.58 -16.41 35.04
CA GLU A 146 19.90 -16.59 36.34
C GLU A 146 19.78 -15.24 37.08
N ARG A 147 18.68 -15.01 37.82
CA ARG A 147 18.29 -13.77 38.49
C ARG A 147 17.96 -12.60 37.58
N THR A 148 17.88 -12.79 36.27
CA THR A 148 17.34 -11.77 35.35
C THR A 148 15.91 -11.44 35.76
N LYS A 149 15.64 -10.15 35.99
CA LYS A 149 14.29 -9.65 36.27
C LYS A 149 13.59 -9.33 34.96
N ILE A 150 12.45 -9.92 34.76
CA ILE A 150 11.65 -9.72 33.54
C ILE A 150 10.22 -9.31 33.90
N GLN A 151 9.57 -8.62 32.96
CA GLN A 151 8.13 -8.45 32.99
C GLN A 151 7.54 -8.88 31.65
N LEU A 152 6.42 -9.59 31.75
CA LEU A 152 5.65 -10.05 30.59
C LEU A 152 4.55 -9.04 30.28
N LEU A 153 4.54 -8.56 29.06
CA LEU A 153 3.65 -7.51 28.58
C LEU A 153 2.76 -8.01 27.45
N ALA A 154 1.47 -7.72 27.58
CA ALA A 154 0.48 -7.96 26.53
C ALA A 154 0.20 -6.68 25.73
N PRO A 155 0.67 -6.54 24.48
CA PRO A 155 0.42 -5.37 23.65
C PRO A 155 -1.02 -5.39 23.12
N VAL A 156 -1.92 -4.65 23.79
CA VAL A 156 -3.37 -4.59 23.46
C VAL A 156 -3.71 -3.45 22.50
N VAL A 157 -2.93 -2.37 22.47
CA VAL A 157 -3.05 -1.27 21.51
C VAL A 157 -1.69 -1.01 20.88
N ARG A 158 -1.63 -0.94 19.56
CA ARG A 158 -0.39 -0.73 18.79
C ARG A 158 -0.57 0.39 17.79
N GLY A 159 0.00 1.56 18.08
CA GLY A 159 0.04 2.72 17.18
C GLY A 159 -1.34 3.22 16.73
N ARG A 160 -2.36 3.12 17.60
CA ARG A 160 -3.72 3.56 17.30
C ARG A 160 -4.04 4.87 18.01
N LYS A 161 -4.71 5.78 17.30
CA LYS A 161 -5.24 7.02 17.89
C LYS A 161 -6.46 6.72 18.75
N GLY A 162 -6.62 7.48 19.83
CA GLY A 162 -7.79 7.40 20.71
C GLY A 162 -7.41 7.51 22.18
N GLU A 163 -8.40 7.79 23.01
CA GLU A 163 -8.25 7.87 24.48
C GLU A 163 -8.18 6.48 25.14
N HIS A 164 -8.56 5.43 24.43
CA HIS A 164 -8.52 4.01 24.84
C HIS A 164 -9.12 3.70 26.24
N VAL A 165 -10.04 4.53 26.73
CA VAL A 165 -10.68 4.41 28.06
C VAL A 165 -11.25 3.02 28.30
N LYS A 166 -11.96 2.45 27.29
CA LYS A 166 -12.55 1.12 27.41
C LYS A 166 -11.52 0.01 27.63
N VAL A 167 -10.33 0.12 26.99
CA VAL A 167 -9.25 -0.85 27.12
C VAL A 167 -8.66 -0.79 28.53
N LEU A 168 -8.41 0.42 29.03
CA LEU A 168 -7.88 0.64 30.37
C LEU A 168 -8.89 0.18 31.46
N ASP A 169 -10.17 0.49 31.29
CA ASP A 169 -11.23 0.03 32.21
C ASP A 169 -11.39 -1.49 32.21
N GLN A 170 -11.28 -2.12 31.03
CA GLN A 170 -11.34 -3.57 30.94
C GLN A 170 -10.14 -4.21 31.66
N ALA A 171 -8.93 -3.69 31.46
CA ALA A 171 -7.74 -4.15 32.14
C ALA A 171 -7.88 -4.02 33.67
N ARG A 172 -8.41 -2.87 34.16
CA ARG A 172 -8.68 -2.62 35.58
C ARG A 172 -9.70 -3.62 36.16
N LYS A 173 -10.81 -3.85 35.44
CA LYS A 173 -11.84 -4.83 35.84
C LYS A 173 -11.33 -6.27 35.88
N SER A 174 -10.40 -6.60 35.00
CA SER A 174 -9.74 -7.92 34.96
C SER A 174 -8.66 -8.11 36.04
N GLY A 175 -8.45 -7.10 36.93
CA GLY A 175 -7.57 -7.20 38.07
C GLY A 175 -6.10 -6.89 37.78
N TYR A 176 -5.76 -6.39 36.60
CA TYR A 176 -4.40 -5.94 36.32
C TYR A 176 -4.11 -4.65 37.06
N VAL A 177 -2.86 -4.52 37.55
CA VAL A 177 -2.44 -3.39 38.40
C VAL A 177 -1.69 -2.34 37.59
N ARG A 178 -0.93 -2.77 36.57
CA ARG A 178 -0.01 -1.90 35.85
C ARG A 178 -0.16 -2.02 34.33
N VAL A 179 0.09 -0.91 33.68
CA VAL A 179 0.10 -0.78 32.22
C VAL A 179 1.30 0.05 31.79
N ARG A 180 1.91 -0.30 30.67
CA ARG A 180 2.92 0.53 30.04
C ARG A 180 2.29 1.24 28.86
N ILE A 181 2.38 2.56 28.80
CA ILE A 181 1.81 3.40 27.75
C ILE A 181 2.95 4.25 27.17
N ASP A 182 3.16 4.09 25.87
CA ASP A 182 4.21 4.82 25.14
C ASP A 182 5.60 4.74 25.79
N GLY A 183 5.90 3.57 26.39
CA GLY A 183 7.15 3.29 27.07
C GLY A 183 7.15 3.64 28.58
N ASN A 184 6.18 4.39 29.07
CA ASN A 184 6.09 4.77 30.48
C ASN A 184 5.13 3.84 31.26
N LEU A 185 5.51 3.52 32.51
CA LEU A 185 4.75 2.65 33.39
C LEU A 185 3.74 3.47 34.21
N TYR A 186 2.48 3.05 34.22
CA TYR A 186 1.38 3.66 34.98
C TYR A 186 0.69 2.62 35.86
N GLU A 187 0.14 3.05 36.97
CA GLU A 187 -0.76 2.23 37.78
C GLU A 187 -2.20 2.41 37.31
N LEU A 188 -2.90 1.31 37.10
CA LEU A 188 -4.30 1.34 36.65
C LEU A 188 -5.27 1.89 37.72
N SER A 189 -4.82 2.04 38.99
CA SER A 189 -5.52 2.73 40.05
C SER A 189 -5.63 4.23 39.83
N GLU A 190 -4.71 4.81 39.07
CA GLU A 190 -4.64 6.23 38.77
C GLU A 190 -5.56 6.59 37.57
N GLU A 191 -5.94 7.86 37.49
CA GLU A 191 -6.68 8.37 36.33
C GLU A 191 -5.70 8.61 35.19
N ILE A 192 -5.80 7.79 34.14
CA ILE A 192 -4.94 7.88 32.95
C ILE A 192 -5.73 8.58 31.84
N ARG A 193 -5.29 9.76 31.43
CA ARG A 193 -5.88 10.52 30.32
C ARG A 193 -4.96 10.51 29.13
N LEU A 194 -5.43 9.98 28.00
CA LEU A 194 -4.67 9.92 26.75
C LEU A 194 -5.25 10.87 25.71
N GLU A 195 -4.38 11.42 24.86
CA GLU A 195 -4.80 12.35 23.82
C GLU A 195 -5.42 11.61 22.64
N LYS A 196 -6.65 12.00 22.28
CA LYS A 196 -7.44 11.36 21.21
C LYS A 196 -6.75 11.36 19.83
N ASN A 197 -5.94 12.38 19.53
CA ASN A 197 -5.37 12.60 18.21
C ASN A 197 -3.95 12.01 18.05
N ILE A 198 -3.36 11.53 19.14
CA ILE A 198 -2.02 10.90 19.15
C ILE A 198 -2.16 9.39 19.02
N LYS A 199 -1.16 8.76 18.42
CA LYS A 199 -1.07 7.31 18.36
C LYS A 199 -0.44 6.79 19.63
N HIS A 200 -1.11 5.87 20.31
CA HIS A 200 -0.63 5.25 21.55
C HIS A 200 -0.30 3.78 21.35
N ASN A 201 0.65 3.30 22.12
CA ASN A 201 0.94 1.90 22.35
C ASN A 201 0.61 1.60 23.82
N ILE A 202 -0.21 0.57 24.04
CA ILE A 202 -0.63 0.17 25.40
C ILE A 202 -0.33 -1.31 25.59
N GLU A 203 0.51 -1.60 26.57
CA GLU A 203 0.86 -2.96 26.96
C GLU A 203 0.47 -3.20 28.43
N ILE A 204 -0.33 -4.24 28.66
CA ILE A 204 -0.72 -4.65 30.02
C ILE A 204 0.42 -5.46 30.62
N VAL A 205 0.86 -5.10 31.84
CA VAL A 205 1.83 -5.89 32.60
C VAL A 205 1.09 -7.07 33.23
N VAL A 206 1.33 -8.27 32.69
CA VAL A 206 0.66 -9.50 33.15
C VAL A 206 1.35 -10.11 34.34
N ASP A 207 2.69 -10.26 34.25
CA ASP A 207 3.48 -10.81 35.36
C ASP A 207 4.87 -10.20 35.42
N ARG A 208 5.49 -10.27 36.61
CA ARG A 208 6.89 -9.90 36.88
C ARG A 208 7.59 -11.10 37.51
N LEU A 209 8.62 -11.57 36.85
CA LEU A 209 9.31 -12.80 37.22
C LEU A 209 10.80 -12.54 37.39
N ILE A 210 11.42 -13.40 38.12
CA ILE A 210 12.90 -13.51 38.19
C ILE A 210 13.25 -14.87 37.60
N VAL A 211 14.10 -14.89 36.58
CA VAL A 211 14.56 -16.14 35.96
C VAL A 211 15.32 -16.98 36.98
N LYS A 212 14.81 -18.12 37.32
CA LYS A 212 15.40 -19.10 38.21
C LYS A 212 14.81 -20.48 37.91
N GLU A 213 15.47 -21.53 38.33
CA GLU A 213 14.97 -22.90 38.24
C GLU A 213 13.60 -23.05 38.93
N GLY A 214 12.66 -23.79 38.31
CA GLY A 214 11.36 -24.13 38.87
C GLY A 214 10.24 -23.08 38.63
N ILE A 215 10.48 -22.06 37.80
CA ILE A 215 9.40 -21.10 37.43
C ILE A 215 8.64 -21.47 36.17
N GLU A 216 9.02 -22.54 35.47
CA GLU A 216 8.55 -22.90 34.14
C GLU A 216 7.03 -22.93 34.07
N LYS A 217 6.38 -23.59 35.03
CA LYS A 217 4.91 -23.69 35.08
C LYS A 217 4.24 -22.32 35.18
N ARG A 218 4.70 -21.49 36.12
CA ARG A 218 4.16 -20.13 36.27
C ARG A 218 4.42 -19.26 35.05
N LEU A 219 5.61 -19.42 34.44
CA LEU A 219 5.98 -18.73 33.22
C LEU A 219 5.04 -19.12 32.06
N THR A 220 4.77 -20.41 31.89
CA THR A 220 3.83 -20.95 30.90
C THR A 220 2.44 -20.34 31.08
N ASP A 221 1.87 -20.42 32.30
CA ASP A 221 0.52 -19.86 32.61
C ASP A 221 0.45 -18.35 32.32
N SER A 222 1.53 -17.63 32.64
CA SER A 222 1.62 -16.18 32.36
C SER A 222 1.72 -15.88 30.87
N ILE A 223 2.48 -16.67 30.10
CA ILE A 223 2.61 -16.54 28.64
C ILE A 223 1.25 -16.82 27.99
N GLU A 224 0.53 -17.87 28.38
CA GLU A 224 -0.80 -18.18 27.86
C GLU A 224 -1.77 -17.00 28.08
N THR A 225 -1.72 -16.40 29.26
CA THR A 225 -2.52 -15.22 29.60
C THR A 225 -2.18 -14.02 28.69
N VAL A 226 -0.89 -13.77 28.48
CA VAL A 226 -0.41 -12.70 27.57
C VAL A 226 -0.91 -12.93 26.15
N MET A 227 -0.76 -14.16 25.65
CA MET A 227 -1.15 -14.53 24.29
C MET A 227 -2.67 -14.38 24.06
N ALA A 228 -3.47 -14.77 25.06
CA ALA A 228 -4.93 -14.61 25.02
C ALA A 228 -5.35 -13.12 24.97
N LEU A 229 -4.72 -12.28 25.78
CA LEU A 229 -5.02 -10.84 25.85
C LEU A 229 -4.62 -10.07 24.60
N SER A 230 -3.46 -10.39 24.03
CA SER A 230 -2.85 -9.64 22.95
C SER A 230 -3.23 -10.12 21.54
N GLY A 231 -3.93 -11.26 21.46
CA GLY A 231 -4.22 -11.92 20.18
C GLY A 231 -2.97 -12.55 19.55
N GLY A 232 -2.10 -13.14 20.38
CA GLY A 232 -0.96 -13.94 19.93
C GLY A 232 0.38 -13.18 19.88
N LEU A 233 0.51 -12.09 20.59
CA LEU A 233 1.76 -11.35 20.70
C LEU A 233 2.20 -11.20 22.15
N MET A 234 3.49 -11.35 22.40
CA MET A 234 4.09 -11.13 23.70
C MET A 234 5.30 -10.19 23.58
N MET A 235 5.50 -9.39 24.60
CA MET A 235 6.72 -8.61 24.77
C MET A 235 7.33 -8.99 26.12
N VAL A 236 8.61 -9.27 26.12
CA VAL A 236 9.41 -9.49 27.34
C VAL A 236 10.30 -8.28 27.54
N ASP A 237 10.14 -7.62 28.66
CA ASP A 237 10.97 -6.49 29.04
C ASP A 237 11.95 -6.95 30.13
N VAL A 238 13.25 -6.80 29.86
CA VAL A 238 14.32 -7.16 30.78
C VAL A 238 14.64 -5.95 31.62
N LEU A 239 14.32 -6.05 32.92
CA LEU A 239 14.57 -4.98 33.88
C LEU A 239 16.05 -4.98 34.26
N SER A 240 16.87 -4.23 33.53
CA SER A 240 18.27 -4.03 33.87
C SER A 240 18.41 -3.17 35.13
N LEU A 241 19.32 -3.57 36.06
CA LEU A 241 19.64 -2.78 37.23
C LEU A 241 20.62 -1.63 36.91
N ILE A 242 21.00 -1.44 35.65
CA ILE A 242 21.93 -0.39 35.24
C ILE A 242 21.16 0.78 34.65
N HIS A 243 20.65 1.63 35.53
CA HIS A 243 20.44 3.04 35.24
C HIS A 243 21.39 3.80 36.14
N ILE A 244 22.56 4.09 35.62
CA ILE A 244 23.39 5.19 36.08
C ILE A 244 23.23 6.31 35.10
#